data_700a5d6747287c961cfce8e1a1f7292e
#
_entry.id   700a5d6747287c961cfce8e1a1f7292e
#
_cell.length_a   1.000
_cell.length_b   1.000
_cell.length_c   1.000
_cell.angle_alpha   90.00
_cell.angle_beta   90.00
_cell.angle_gamma   90.00
#
_symmetry.space_group_name_H-M   'P 1'
#
loop_
_entity.id
_entity.type
_entity.pdbx_description
1 polymer ?
#
loop_
_entity_poly.entity_id
_entity_poly.type
_entity_poly.pdbx_seq_one_letter_code
_entity_poly.pdbx_strand_id
1 'polypeptide(L)'
;MKCPVCGISLTYHKDINGLYCHFCGHKEPMPIKCPECGQSALRLQGAGTQKLEEEIERLFPDNTYARLDLDTAKRVGVMDRVLASFAKRKTDILIGTQLIAKGLDFDNVGLVGIISADSSLNIPDFRAPERTFQLITQAAGRAGRGDLRGRVIIQTYSPDNYAIKAAAEHDYEGFCREELRLRKLMSYPPYYDLIRLIFSGDDEKQVAKEAGDWYESLNEMIHTGFIYRPQPAPVNKIKETYRYHMMIKCPRGRRGLFLGALDKLNRENNNSKTRVNVGIDINPYSFI
;
A
#
# COMPACT_ATOMS: atom_id res chain seq x y z
N MET A 1 -4.73 1.77 12.49
CA MET A 1 -6.21 1.71 12.62
C MET A 1 -6.82 1.39 11.27
N LYS A 2 -7.93 0.66 11.22
CA LYS A 2 -8.63 0.26 9.99
C LYS A 2 -9.93 1.04 9.84
N CYS A 3 -10.27 1.40 8.62
CA CYS A 3 -11.53 2.07 8.31
C CYS A 3 -12.71 1.12 8.58
N PRO A 4 -13.72 1.53 9.37
CA PRO A 4 -14.88 0.68 9.68
C PRO A 4 -15.77 0.43 8.46
N VAL A 5 -15.68 1.28 7.42
CA VAL A 5 -16.53 1.17 6.21
C VAL A 5 -15.94 0.22 5.18
N CYS A 6 -14.63 0.26 4.95
CA CYS A 6 -13.99 -0.49 3.84
C CYS A 6 -12.79 -1.35 4.26
N GLY A 7 -12.40 -1.36 5.54
CA GLY A 7 -11.32 -2.20 6.07
C GLY A 7 -9.89 -1.75 5.70
N ILE A 8 -9.75 -0.68 4.92
CA ILE A 8 -8.43 -0.13 4.54
C ILE A 8 -7.82 0.64 5.71
N SER A 9 -6.49 0.67 5.81
CA SER A 9 -5.79 1.46 6.82
C SER A 9 -6.11 2.93 6.69
N LEU A 10 -6.45 3.56 7.82
CA LEU A 10 -6.64 5.01 7.91
C LEU A 10 -5.28 5.71 7.91
N THR A 11 -5.24 6.88 7.31
CA THR A 11 -4.05 7.75 7.26
C THR A 11 -4.29 8.96 8.15
N TYR A 12 -3.31 9.28 9.01
CA TYR A 12 -3.35 10.48 9.81
C TYR A 12 -3.05 11.72 8.97
N HIS A 13 -3.91 12.72 9.07
CA HIS A 13 -3.75 14.02 8.44
C HIS A 13 -3.59 15.12 9.50
N LYS A 14 -2.46 15.82 9.44
CA LYS A 14 -2.09 16.84 10.45
C LYS A 14 -2.98 18.07 10.36
N ASP A 15 -3.41 18.44 9.16
CA ASP A 15 -4.26 19.60 8.88
C ASP A 15 -5.66 19.50 9.52
N ILE A 16 -6.22 18.30 9.57
CA ILE A 16 -7.51 18.03 10.22
C ILE A 16 -7.38 17.39 11.60
N ASN A 17 -6.15 17.18 12.09
CA ASN A 17 -5.83 16.41 13.31
C ASN A 17 -6.67 15.13 13.44
N GLY A 18 -6.82 14.40 12.35
CA GLY A 18 -7.74 13.28 12.26
C GLY A 18 -7.25 12.18 11.33
N LEU A 19 -8.01 11.09 11.35
CA LEU A 19 -7.79 9.92 10.51
C LEU A 19 -8.71 10.01 9.28
N TYR A 20 -8.14 9.70 8.12
CA TYR A 20 -8.83 9.78 6.84
C TYR A 20 -8.65 8.50 6.03
N CYS A 21 -9.72 8.03 5.43
CA CYS A 21 -9.68 6.91 4.50
C CYS A 21 -9.66 7.42 3.05
N HIS A 22 -8.53 7.34 2.39
CA HIS A 22 -8.39 7.73 0.98
C HIS A 22 -9.16 6.85 0.00
N PHE A 23 -9.74 5.73 0.45
CA PHE A 23 -10.52 4.86 -0.41
C PHE A 23 -12.00 5.25 -0.45
N CYS A 24 -12.65 5.36 0.72
CA CYS A 24 -14.09 5.61 0.81
C CYS A 24 -14.45 6.99 1.38
N GLY A 25 -13.45 7.80 1.77
CA GLY A 25 -13.65 9.15 2.30
C GLY A 25 -14.08 9.21 3.77
N HIS A 26 -14.15 8.08 4.49
CA HIS A 26 -14.48 8.09 5.91
C HIS A 26 -13.46 8.91 6.70
N LYS A 27 -13.97 9.73 7.62
CA LYS A 27 -13.17 10.58 8.52
C LYS A 27 -13.54 10.29 9.96
N GLU A 28 -12.54 10.27 10.83
CA GLU A 28 -12.74 10.20 12.28
C GLU A 28 -11.64 10.98 13.00
N PRO A 29 -11.91 11.49 14.20
CA PRO A 29 -10.89 12.19 14.98
C PRO A 29 -9.76 11.23 15.37
N MET A 30 -8.54 11.78 15.54
CA MET A 30 -7.44 11.00 16.11
C MET A 30 -7.78 10.63 17.56
N PRO A 31 -7.85 9.35 17.93
CA PRO A 31 -8.17 8.96 19.28
C PRO A 31 -7.03 9.35 20.24
N ILE A 32 -7.38 9.83 21.43
CA ILE A 32 -6.41 10.20 22.48
C ILE A 32 -5.77 8.94 23.09
N LYS A 33 -6.54 7.86 23.13
CA LYS A 33 -6.10 6.55 23.66
C LYS A 33 -6.31 5.47 22.62
N CYS A 34 -5.46 4.45 22.66
CA CYS A 34 -5.64 3.28 21.81
C CYS A 34 -7.00 2.62 22.09
N PRO A 35 -7.87 2.41 21.09
CA PRO A 35 -9.18 1.80 21.30
C PRO A 35 -9.10 0.33 21.74
N GLU A 36 -7.98 -0.36 21.50
CA GLU A 36 -7.81 -1.77 21.88
C GLU A 36 -7.26 -1.94 23.29
N CYS A 37 -6.24 -1.15 23.67
CA CYS A 37 -5.57 -1.33 24.98
C CYS A 37 -5.76 -0.17 25.97
N GLY A 38 -6.42 0.93 25.57
CA GLY A 38 -6.68 2.10 26.42
C GLY A 38 -5.47 2.98 26.73
N GLN A 39 -4.26 2.65 26.26
CA GLN A 39 -3.06 3.42 26.54
C GLN A 39 -2.91 4.65 25.63
N SER A 40 -2.26 5.71 26.15
CA SER A 40 -2.04 6.98 25.44
C SER A 40 -0.78 6.97 24.55
N ALA A 41 -0.36 5.82 24.05
CA ALA A 41 0.92 5.63 23.37
C ALA A 41 0.83 5.62 21.82
N LEU A 42 -0.12 6.34 21.25
CA LEU A 42 -0.19 6.49 19.79
C LEU A 42 0.94 7.40 19.32
N ARG A 43 1.91 6.85 18.60
CA ARG A 43 3.06 7.57 18.05
C ARG A 43 3.03 7.52 16.52
N LEU A 44 3.32 8.66 15.89
CA LEU A 44 3.62 8.69 14.46
C LEU A 44 5.02 8.07 14.26
N GLN A 45 5.10 6.97 13.53
CA GLN A 45 6.38 6.29 13.32
C GLN A 45 6.75 6.25 11.84
N GLY A 46 8.05 6.45 11.58
CA GLY A 46 8.74 6.18 10.33
C GLY A 46 10.21 6.00 10.62
N ALA A 47 10.76 4.81 10.37
CA ALA A 47 12.21 4.58 10.40
C ALA A 47 12.70 4.57 8.95
N GLY A 48 13.43 5.60 8.54
CA GLY A 48 14.13 5.62 7.24
C GLY A 48 15.37 4.72 7.28
N THR A 49 15.81 4.24 6.12
CA THR A 49 17.06 3.44 5.97
C THR A 49 18.28 4.15 6.51
N GLN A 50 18.31 5.49 6.44
CA GLN A 50 19.40 6.31 6.97
C GLN A 50 19.51 6.21 8.50
N LYS A 51 18.38 6.25 9.22
CA LYS A 51 18.41 6.09 10.69
C LYS A 51 18.84 4.68 11.10
N LEU A 52 18.46 3.67 10.31
CA LEU A 52 18.91 2.30 10.52
C LEU A 52 20.43 2.17 10.28
N GLU A 53 20.96 2.85 9.29
CA GLU A 53 22.40 2.91 8.99
C GLU A 53 23.18 3.49 10.18
N GLU A 54 22.75 4.63 10.73
CA GLU A 54 23.35 5.25 11.92
C GLU A 54 23.36 4.31 13.15
N GLU A 55 22.27 3.56 13.36
CA GLU A 55 22.19 2.58 14.46
C GLU A 55 23.10 1.38 14.22
N ILE A 56 23.24 0.90 13.01
CA ILE A 56 24.15 -0.21 12.65
C ILE A 56 25.60 0.22 12.86
N GLU A 57 25.98 1.40 12.42
CA GLU A 57 27.32 1.95 12.63
C GLU A 57 27.67 2.05 14.13
N ARG A 58 26.71 2.47 14.93
CA ARG A 58 26.88 2.56 16.40
C ARG A 58 26.98 1.20 17.08
N LEU A 59 26.18 0.20 16.64
CA LEU A 59 26.09 -1.11 17.29
C LEU A 59 27.16 -2.09 16.80
N PHE A 60 27.65 -1.92 15.57
CA PHE A 60 28.60 -2.82 14.92
C PHE A 60 29.76 -2.02 14.29
N PRO A 61 30.55 -1.30 15.12
CA PRO A 61 31.60 -0.38 14.64
C PRO A 61 32.72 -1.08 13.86
N ASP A 62 32.97 -2.37 14.14
CA ASP A 62 34.03 -3.16 13.51
C ASP A 62 33.57 -3.89 12.23
N ASN A 63 32.29 -3.78 11.86
CA ASN A 63 31.72 -4.45 10.70
C ASN A 63 31.56 -3.51 9.51
N THR A 64 31.75 -4.05 8.32
CA THR A 64 31.50 -3.33 7.08
C THR A 64 30.02 -3.40 6.72
N TYR A 65 29.44 -2.26 6.32
CA TYR A 65 28.05 -2.22 5.88
C TYR A 65 27.88 -1.47 4.56
N ALA A 66 26.82 -1.75 3.84
CA ALA A 66 26.41 -1.02 2.65
C ALA A 66 24.91 -0.80 2.62
N ARG A 67 24.48 0.40 2.15
CA ARG A 67 23.08 0.74 1.97
C ARG A 67 22.70 0.72 0.50
N LEU A 68 21.57 0.05 0.21
CA LEU A 68 20.97 -0.03 -1.12
C LEU A 68 19.48 0.33 -1.05
N ASP A 69 19.15 1.56 -1.35
CA ASP A 69 17.79 2.08 -1.45
C ASP A 69 17.52 2.66 -2.86
N LEU A 70 16.30 3.15 -3.08
CA LEU A 70 15.90 3.73 -4.37
C LEU A 70 16.78 4.90 -4.80
N ASP A 71 17.33 5.68 -3.88
CA ASP A 71 18.14 6.84 -4.21
C ASP A 71 19.58 6.45 -4.54
N THR A 72 20.14 5.49 -3.81
CA THR A 72 21.47 4.94 -4.08
C THR A 72 21.47 4.07 -5.35
N ALA A 73 20.40 3.32 -5.60
CA ALA A 73 20.26 2.45 -6.78
C ALA A 73 20.12 3.21 -8.12
N LYS A 74 19.69 4.48 -8.11
CA LYS A 74 19.62 5.32 -9.32
C LYS A 74 20.99 5.68 -9.91
N ARG A 75 22.07 5.56 -9.13
CA ARG A 75 23.42 5.84 -9.62
C ARG A 75 23.95 4.64 -10.39
N VAL A 76 24.33 4.87 -11.65
CA VAL A 76 24.82 3.82 -12.57
C VAL A 76 25.95 3.01 -11.93
N GLY A 77 25.82 1.69 -11.92
CA GLY A 77 26.83 0.74 -11.44
C GLY A 77 27.02 0.69 -9.91
N VAL A 78 26.30 1.47 -9.10
CA VAL A 78 26.39 1.41 -7.63
C VAL A 78 25.78 0.11 -7.13
N MET A 79 24.59 -0.24 -7.64
CA MET A 79 23.90 -1.47 -7.28
C MET A 79 24.79 -2.69 -7.50
N ASP A 80 25.35 -2.85 -8.72
CA ASP A 80 26.19 -4.01 -9.06
C ASP A 80 27.44 -4.10 -8.19
N ARG A 81 28.08 -2.96 -7.89
CA ARG A 81 29.28 -2.92 -7.01
C ARG A 81 28.96 -3.33 -5.58
N VAL A 82 27.85 -2.82 -5.01
CA VAL A 82 27.43 -3.16 -3.65
C VAL A 82 27.10 -4.64 -3.55
N LEU A 83 26.33 -5.16 -4.52
CA LEU A 83 25.94 -6.56 -4.54
C LEU A 83 27.17 -7.49 -4.74
N ALA A 84 28.09 -7.14 -5.63
CA ALA A 84 29.32 -7.89 -5.83
C ALA A 84 30.23 -7.87 -4.59
N SER A 85 30.26 -6.75 -3.84
CA SER A 85 31.00 -6.64 -2.57
C SER A 85 30.41 -7.57 -1.52
N PHE A 86 29.08 -7.57 -1.38
CA PHE A 86 28.37 -8.42 -0.43
C PHE A 86 28.51 -9.92 -0.80
N ALA A 87 28.33 -10.29 -2.07
CA ALA A 87 28.53 -11.64 -2.56
C ALA A 87 29.96 -12.17 -2.31
N LYS A 88 30.97 -11.30 -2.40
CA LYS A 88 32.39 -11.61 -2.11
C LYS A 88 32.74 -11.53 -0.63
N ARG A 89 31.77 -11.36 0.26
CA ARG A 89 31.96 -11.24 1.72
C ARG A 89 32.92 -10.09 2.13
N LYS A 90 32.98 -9.03 1.33
CA LYS A 90 33.70 -7.79 1.66
C LYS A 90 32.81 -6.78 2.38
N THR A 91 31.54 -7.05 2.45
CA THR A 91 30.52 -6.31 3.17
C THR A 91 29.78 -7.29 4.07
N ASP A 92 29.75 -7.01 5.38
CA ASP A 92 29.15 -7.90 6.38
C ASP A 92 27.65 -7.69 6.49
N ILE A 93 27.20 -6.44 6.38
CA ILE A 93 25.80 -6.06 6.57
C ILE A 93 25.29 -5.30 5.35
N LEU A 94 24.22 -5.81 4.75
CA LEU A 94 23.52 -5.12 3.66
C LEU A 94 22.20 -4.54 4.18
N ILE A 95 22.06 -3.22 4.09
CA ILE A 95 20.87 -2.47 4.50
C ILE A 95 20.10 -2.05 3.26
N GLY A 96 18.79 -2.20 3.25
CA GLY A 96 18.00 -1.67 2.15
C GLY A 96 16.50 -1.85 2.29
N THR A 97 15.81 -1.48 1.22
CA THR A 97 14.36 -1.59 1.10
C THR A 97 13.98 -2.87 0.36
N GLN A 98 12.77 -2.94 -0.16
CA GLN A 98 12.27 -4.07 -0.96
C GLN A 98 13.17 -4.45 -2.15
N LEU A 99 14.07 -3.56 -2.59
CA LEU A 99 15.01 -3.81 -3.68
C LEU A 99 15.93 -5.00 -3.39
N ILE A 100 16.42 -5.14 -2.15
CA ILE A 100 17.30 -6.25 -1.77
C ILE A 100 16.55 -7.57 -1.53
N ALA A 101 15.23 -7.51 -1.34
CA ALA A 101 14.41 -8.72 -1.19
C ALA A 101 14.11 -9.40 -2.54
N LYS A 102 14.17 -8.65 -3.66
CA LYS A 102 13.80 -9.17 -4.99
C LYS A 102 15.03 -9.58 -5.81
N GLY A 103 15.01 -10.83 -6.29
CA GLY A 103 15.88 -11.28 -7.39
C GLY A 103 17.38 -11.46 -7.06
N LEU A 104 17.82 -11.17 -5.84
CA LEU A 104 19.21 -11.32 -5.44
C LEU A 104 19.42 -12.68 -4.78
N ASP A 105 20.43 -13.40 -5.21
CA ASP A 105 20.82 -14.68 -4.64
C ASP A 105 22.20 -14.56 -3.98
N PHE A 106 22.23 -14.81 -2.68
CA PHE A 106 23.47 -14.77 -1.90
C PHE A 106 23.61 -16.07 -1.12
N ASP A 107 24.72 -16.73 -1.30
CA ASP A 107 25.12 -17.83 -0.43
C ASP A 107 25.58 -17.27 0.92
N ASN A 108 25.32 -18.04 1.99
CA ASN A 108 25.82 -17.75 3.33
C ASN A 108 25.27 -16.50 4.03
N VAL A 109 24.02 -16.16 3.79
CA VAL A 109 23.30 -15.18 4.63
C VAL A 109 22.81 -15.88 5.90
N GLY A 110 23.47 -15.62 7.03
CA GLY A 110 23.14 -16.22 8.33
C GLY A 110 21.93 -15.58 9.00
N LEU A 111 21.68 -14.29 8.76
CA LEU A 111 20.60 -13.54 9.40
C LEU A 111 19.91 -12.59 8.41
N VAL A 112 18.60 -12.60 8.42
CA VAL A 112 17.75 -11.60 7.76
C VAL A 112 16.91 -10.88 8.81
N GLY A 113 17.05 -9.57 8.92
CA GLY A 113 16.24 -8.71 9.77
C GLY A 113 15.21 -7.95 8.97
N ILE A 114 13.92 -8.10 9.27
CA ILE A 114 12.82 -7.33 8.69
C ILE A 114 12.42 -6.28 9.72
N ILE A 115 12.85 -5.04 9.47
CA ILE A 115 12.60 -3.93 10.37
C ILE A 115 11.27 -3.27 10.00
N SER A 116 10.34 -3.21 10.98
CA SER A 116 9.03 -2.58 10.83
C SER A 116 8.18 -3.19 9.69
N ALA A 117 7.81 -4.48 9.81
CA ALA A 117 6.86 -5.12 8.90
C ALA A 117 5.51 -4.36 8.81
N ASP A 118 5.16 -3.64 9.87
CA ASP A 118 3.97 -2.78 9.95
C ASP A 118 3.93 -1.68 8.90
N SER A 119 5.08 -1.20 8.42
CA SER A 119 5.14 -0.17 7.37
C SER A 119 4.49 -0.65 6.07
N SER A 120 4.70 -1.92 5.70
CA SER A 120 4.05 -2.54 4.54
C SER A 120 2.59 -2.89 4.81
N LEU A 121 2.30 -3.40 6.02
CA LEU A 121 0.96 -3.83 6.43
C LEU A 121 -0.03 -2.66 6.50
N ASN A 122 0.44 -1.46 6.83
CA ASN A 122 -0.39 -0.28 7.02
C ASN A 122 -0.50 0.62 5.78
N ILE A 123 0.01 0.20 4.63
CA ILE A 123 -0.25 0.90 3.37
C ILE A 123 -1.77 0.92 3.12
N PRO A 124 -2.36 2.06 2.72
CA PRO A 124 -3.80 2.18 2.48
C PRO A 124 -4.22 1.49 1.16
N ASP A 125 -4.03 0.19 1.08
CA ASP A 125 -4.37 -0.67 -0.04
C ASP A 125 -4.88 -2.02 0.53
N PHE A 126 -5.95 -2.58 -0.05
CA PHE A 126 -6.48 -3.87 0.40
C PHE A 126 -5.48 -5.03 0.21
N ARG A 127 -4.49 -4.85 -0.67
CA ARG A 127 -3.41 -5.81 -0.93
C ARG A 127 -2.24 -5.68 0.05
N ALA A 128 -2.30 -4.77 1.02
CA ALA A 128 -1.21 -4.57 1.97
C ALA A 128 -0.83 -5.86 2.74
N PRO A 129 -1.79 -6.68 3.24
CA PRO A 129 -1.45 -7.95 3.88
C PRO A 129 -0.76 -8.94 2.91
N GLU A 130 -1.26 -9.07 1.69
CA GLU A 130 -0.65 -9.94 0.67
C GLU A 130 0.77 -9.50 0.33
N ARG A 131 0.98 -8.19 0.11
CA ARG A 131 2.30 -7.63 -0.15
C ARG A 131 3.26 -7.84 1.02
N THR A 132 2.75 -7.71 2.26
CA THR A 132 3.54 -7.95 3.47
C THR A 132 3.94 -9.43 3.58
N PHE A 133 2.99 -10.36 3.37
CA PHE A 133 3.26 -11.78 3.32
C PHE A 133 4.34 -12.12 2.29
N GLN A 134 4.17 -11.64 1.05
CA GLN A 134 5.12 -11.87 -0.04
C GLN A 134 6.51 -11.31 0.28
N LEU A 135 6.59 -10.09 0.85
CA LEU A 135 7.84 -9.46 1.20
C LEU A 135 8.60 -10.25 2.28
N ILE A 136 7.90 -10.65 3.35
CA ILE A 136 8.48 -11.44 4.43
C ILE A 136 8.98 -12.79 3.89
N THR A 137 8.15 -13.49 3.11
CA THR A 137 8.50 -14.79 2.54
C THR A 137 9.69 -14.69 1.59
N GLN A 138 9.74 -13.65 0.74
CA GLN A 138 10.87 -13.41 -0.16
C GLN A 138 12.16 -13.11 0.61
N ALA A 139 12.08 -12.27 1.64
CA ALA A 139 13.23 -11.95 2.48
C ALA A 139 13.71 -13.17 3.28
N ALA A 140 12.77 -13.93 3.86
CA ALA A 140 13.07 -15.15 4.59
C ALA A 140 13.77 -16.20 3.71
N GLY A 141 13.36 -16.35 2.45
CA GLY A 141 14.00 -17.24 1.49
C GLY A 141 15.44 -16.87 1.11
N ARG A 142 15.99 -15.76 1.65
CA ARG A 142 17.41 -15.39 1.50
C ARG A 142 18.28 -15.94 2.61
N ALA A 143 17.72 -16.25 3.77
CA ALA A 143 18.45 -16.82 4.89
C ALA A 143 18.67 -18.34 4.71
N GLY A 144 19.85 -18.84 5.12
CA GLY A 144 20.11 -20.27 5.24
C GLY A 144 20.36 -21.00 3.93
N ARG A 145 20.94 -20.35 2.94
CA ARG A 145 21.47 -21.01 1.73
C ARG A 145 22.91 -21.45 1.97
N GLY A 146 23.26 -22.60 1.42
CA GLY A 146 24.53 -23.26 1.69
C GLY A 146 24.52 -24.03 3.02
N ASP A 147 25.68 -24.10 3.69
CA ASP A 147 25.88 -24.92 4.92
C ASP A 147 25.40 -24.22 6.20
N LEU A 148 24.96 -22.96 6.11
CA LEU A 148 24.52 -22.17 7.27
C LEU A 148 23.02 -22.29 7.53
N ARG A 149 22.66 -22.56 8.79
CA ARG A 149 21.28 -22.38 9.23
C ARG A 149 20.95 -20.89 9.30
N GLY A 150 20.09 -20.43 8.38
CA GLY A 150 19.62 -19.06 8.38
C GLY A 150 18.60 -18.79 9.48
N ARG A 151 18.64 -17.58 10.03
CA ARG A 151 17.64 -17.05 10.97
C ARG A 151 16.94 -15.86 10.34
N VAL A 152 15.65 -15.73 10.60
CA VAL A 152 14.85 -14.56 10.21
C VAL A 152 14.26 -13.93 11.46
N ILE A 153 14.44 -12.63 11.62
CA ILE A 153 13.84 -11.87 12.72
C ILE A 153 12.90 -10.83 12.11
N ILE A 154 11.64 -10.88 12.50
CA ILE A 154 10.60 -9.93 12.06
C ILE A 154 10.27 -9.02 13.22
N GLN A 155 10.58 -7.73 13.06
CA GLN A 155 10.17 -6.71 14.02
C GLN A 155 8.81 -6.16 13.64
N THR A 156 7.85 -6.25 14.56
CA THR A 156 6.47 -5.79 14.34
C THR A 156 5.78 -5.44 15.65
N TYR A 157 4.81 -4.51 15.58
CA TYR A 157 3.86 -4.23 16.66
C TYR A 157 2.61 -5.10 16.60
N SER A 158 2.43 -5.86 15.50
CA SER A 158 1.25 -6.68 15.22
C SER A 158 1.64 -8.15 15.02
N PRO A 159 2.31 -8.81 16.01
CA PRO A 159 2.81 -10.19 15.83
C PRO A 159 1.69 -11.20 15.58
N ASP A 160 0.47 -10.89 16.02
CA ASP A 160 -0.70 -11.73 15.84
C ASP A 160 -1.43 -11.52 14.51
N ASN A 161 -0.95 -10.60 13.66
CA ASN A 161 -1.54 -10.42 12.33
C ASN A 161 -1.38 -11.67 11.48
N TYR A 162 -2.49 -12.14 10.89
CA TYR A 162 -2.53 -13.39 10.13
C TYR A 162 -1.49 -13.46 9.00
N ALA A 163 -1.22 -12.34 8.31
CA ALA A 163 -0.24 -12.31 7.21
C ALA A 163 1.20 -12.45 7.72
N ILE A 164 1.51 -11.86 8.89
CA ILE A 164 2.82 -11.96 9.53
C ILE A 164 3.03 -13.36 10.10
N LYS A 165 2.04 -13.91 10.81
CA LYS A 165 2.09 -15.28 11.35
C LYS A 165 2.29 -16.31 10.25
N ALA A 166 1.43 -16.28 9.24
CA ALA A 166 1.51 -17.21 8.13
C ALA A 166 2.85 -17.11 7.37
N ALA A 167 3.39 -15.90 7.21
CA ALA A 167 4.69 -15.71 6.59
C ALA A 167 5.85 -16.28 7.45
N ALA A 168 5.78 -16.11 8.78
CA ALA A 168 6.75 -16.67 9.71
C ALA A 168 6.73 -18.21 9.75
N GLU A 169 5.56 -18.81 9.56
CA GLU A 169 5.33 -20.25 9.55
C GLU A 169 5.43 -20.86 8.13
N HIS A 170 5.66 -20.06 7.10
CA HIS A 170 5.61 -20.45 5.69
C HIS A 170 4.27 -21.08 5.26
N ASP A 171 3.18 -20.73 5.97
CA ASP A 171 1.83 -21.23 5.71
C ASP A 171 1.12 -20.42 4.62
N TYR A 172 1.41 -20.71 3.37
CA TYR A 172 0.77 -20.08 2.22
C TYR A 172 -0.73 -20.39 2.14
N GLU A 173 -1.12 -21.63 2.44
CA GLU A 173 -2.52 -22.05 2.32
C GLU A 173 -3.40 -21.40 3.39
N GLY A 174 -2.92 -21.35 4.62
CA GLY A 174 -3.59 -20.65 5.72
C GLY A 174 -3.72 -19.14 5.43
N PHE A 175 -2.65 -18.52 4.92
CA PHE A 175 -2.71 -17.14 4.46
C PHE A 175 -3.78 -16.94 3.40
N CYS A 176 -3.79 -17.75 2.32
CA CYS A 176 -4.75 -17.61 1.23
C CYS A 176 -6.20 -17.78 1.72
N ARG A 177 -6.44 -18.75 2.60
CA ARG A 177 -7.77 -19.00 3.16
C ARG A 177 -8.31 -17.79 3.90
N GLU A 178 -7.52 -17.20 4.78
CA GLU A 178 -7.93 -16.04 5.57
C GLU A 178 -8.03 -14.77 4.71
N GLU A 179 -7.07 -14.52 3.84
CA GLU A 179 -7.09 -13.38 2.92
C GLU A 179 -8.33 -13.40 2.02
N LEU A 180 -8.65 -14.55 1.41
CA LEU A 180 -9.84 -14.69 0.57
C LEU A 180 -11.14 -14.53 1.36
N ARG A 181 -11.20 -15.04 2.60
CA ARG A 181 -12.34 -14.85 3.49
C ARG A 181 -12.59 -13.36 3.75
N LEU A 182 -11.54 -12.61 4.09
CA LEU A 182 -11.62 -11.17 4.34
C LEU A 182 -11.98 -10.39 3.08
N ARG A 183 -11.40 -10.72 1.93
CA ARG A 183 -11.74 -10.09 0.65
C ARG A 183 -13.19 -10.30 0.27
N LYS A 184 -13.74 -11.49 0.50
CA LYS A 184 -15.16 -11.78 0.28
C LYS A 184 -16.04 -10.92 1.18
N LEU A 185 -15.73 -10.87 2.49
CA LEU A 185 -16.46 -10.08 3.48
C LEU A 185 -16.47 -8.59 3.13
N MET A 186 -15.33 -8.07 2.69
CA MET A 186 -15.14 -6.63 2.40
C MET A 186 -15.40 -6.27 0.94
N SER A 187 -15.92 -7.20 0.13
CA SER A 187 -16.24 -6.96 -1.29
C SER A 187 -15.02 -6.49 -2.10
N TYR A 188 -13.92 -7.24 -2.03
CA TYR A 188 -12.70 -7.00 -2.80
C TYR A 188 -12.45 -8.09 -3.86
N PRO A 189 -11.57 -7.85 -4.83
CA PRO A 189 -11.12 -8.89 -5.76
C PRO A 189 -10.57 -10.13 -5.03
N PRO A 190 -10.87 -11.34 -5.50
CA PRO A 190 -11.45 -11.70 -6.81
C PRO A 190 -12.98 -11.72 -6.86
N TYR A 191 -13.68 -11.36 -5.80
CA TYR A 191 -15.16 -11.44 -5.72
C TYR A 191 -15.85 -10.23 -6.34
N TYR A 192 -15.19 -9.08 -6.31
CA TYR A 192 -15.64 -7.82 -6.91
C TYR A 192 -14.55 -7.26 -7.81
N ASP A 193 -14.92 -6.61 -8.89
CA ASP A 193 -14.04 -5.72 -9.64
C ASP A 193 -14.02 -4.34 -8.97
N LEU A 194 -12.88 -3.66 -9.02
CA LEU A 194 -12.75 -2.29 -8.58
C LEU A 194 -12.66 -1.36 -9.78
N ILE A 195 -13.38 -0.26 -9.74
CA ILE A 195 -13.28 0.76 -10.77
C ILE A 195 -12.93 2.08 -10.07
N ARG A 196 -11.86 2.70 -10.50
CA ARG A 196 -11.45 4.02 -10.02
C ARG A 196 -11.72 5.04 -11.12
N LEU A 197 -12.47 6.08 -10.79
CA LEU A 197 -12.62 7.25 -11.63
C LEU A 197 -11.69 8.33 -11.09
N ILE A 198 -11.00 9.04 -11.98
CA ILE A 198 -10.12 10.16 -11.64
C ILE A 198 -10.61 11.36 -12.43
N PHE A 199 -11.09 12.37 -11.74
CA PHE A 199 -11.52 13.65 -12.28
C PHE A 199 -10.37 14.63 -12.14
N SER A 200 -10.01 15.35 -13.20
CA SER A 200 -8.87 16.27 -13.17
C SER A 200 -9.13 17.53 -14.00
N GLY A 201 -8.68 18.68 -13.48
CA GLY A 201 -8.88 19.99 -14.11
C GLY A 201 -8.13 21.10 -13.39
N ASP A 202 -8.18 22.31 -13.93
CA ASP A 202 -7.51 23.50 -13.41
C ASP A 202 -8.31 24.24 -12.32
N ASP A 203 -9.64 24.01 -12.23
CA ASP A 203 -10.52 24.56 -11.20
C ASP A 203 -11.03 23.46 -10.26
N GLU A 204 -10.60 23.52 -8.99
CA GLU A 204 -10.98 22.54 -7.97
C GLU A 204 -12.48 22.41 -7.77
N LYS A 205 -13.21 23.56 -7.78
CA LYS A 205 -14.65 23.56 -7.57
C LYS A 205 -15.39 22.88 -8.73
N GLN A 206 -14.94 23.10 -9.97
CA GLN A 206 -15.50 22.42 -11.14
C GLN A 206 -15.21 20.93 -11.11
N VAL A 207 -13.98 20.52 -10.75
CA VAL A 207 -13.61 19.10 -10.63
C VAL A 207 -14.44 18.41 -9.56
N ALA A 208 -14.60 19.03 -8.38
CA ALA A 208 -15.43 18.47 -7.30
C ALA A 208 -16.89 18.37 -7.67
N LYS A 209 -17.44 19.39 -8.36
CA LYS A 209 -18.81 19.41 -8.84
C LYS A 209 -19.05 18.29 -9.85
N GLU A 210 -18.23 18.20 -10.89
CA GLU A 210 -18.35 17.18 -11.93
C GLU A 210 -18.30 15.77 -11.35
N ALA A 211 -17.35 15.53 -10.40
CA ALA A 211 -17.28 14.25 -9.70
C ALA A 211 -18.55 13.95 -8.89
N GLY A 212 -19.17 14.98 -8.28
CA GLY A 212 -20.43 14.88 -7.57
C GLY A 212 -21.61 14.54 -8.51
N ASP A 213 -21.70 15.23 -9.64
CA ASP A 213 -22.76 15.02 -10.66
C ASP A 213 -22.69 13.58 -11.21
N TRP A 214 -21.47 13.06 -11.46
CA TRP A 214 -21.27 11.65 -11.85
C TRP A 214 -21.68 10.67 -10.75
N TYR A 215 -21.37 10.99 -9.48
CA TYR A 215 -21.77 10.16 -8.35
C TYR A 215 -23.30 10.01 -8.27
N GLU A 216 -24.04 11.12 -8.33
CA GLU A 216 -25.50 11.10 -8.28
C GLU A 216 -26.07 10.33 -9.48
N SER A 217 -25.61 10.62 -10.70
CA SER A 217 -26.06 9.94 -11.92
C SER A 217 -25.80 8.42 -11.87
N LEU A 218 -24.64 8.00 -11.36
CA LEU A 218 -24.34 6.56 -11.22
C LEU A 218 -25.23 5.88 -10.18
N ASN A 219 -25.54 6.53 -9.06
CA ASN A 219 -26.46 5.98 -8.06
C ASN A 219 -27.90 5.86 -8.58
N GLU A 220 -28.33 6.76 -9.48
CA GLU A 220 -29.63 6.65 -10.13
C GLU A 220 -29.69 5.49 -11.13
N MET A 221 -28.58 5.21 -11.85
CA MET A 221 -28.52 4.16 -12.86
C MET A 221 -28.21 2.77 -12.31
N ILE A 222 -27.51 2.70 -11.16
CA ILE A 222 -26.92 1.44 -10.65
C ILE A 222 -27.36 1.23 -9.21
N HIS A 223 -28.14 0.16 -8.97
CA HIS A 223 -28.65 -0.20 -7.64
C HIS A 223 -27.96 -1.45 -7.05
N THR A 224 -26.73 -1.76 -7.50
CA THR A 224 -25.96 -2.91 -7.03
C THR A 224 -24.48 -2.54 -6.86
N GLY A 225 -23.75 -3.24 -5.99
CA GLY A 225 -22.37 -2.90 -5.66
C GLY A 225 -22.26 -1.72 -4.71
N PHE A 226 -21.11 -1.06 -4.71
CA PHE A 226 -20.86 0.10 -3.85
C PHE A 226 -20.22 1.22 -4.68
N ILE A 227 -20.85 2.37 -4.67
CA ILE A 227 -20.32 3.60 -5.28
C ILE A 227 -19.98 4.54 -4.13
N TYR A 228 -18.70 4.81 -3.93
CA TYR A 228 -18.26 5.69 -2.85
C TYR A 228 -18.26 7.15 -3.32
N ARG A 229 -18.61 8.08 -2.42
CA ARG A 229 -18.58 9.51 -2.75
C ARG A 229 -17.19 9.94 -3.24
N PRO A 230 -17.12 10.86 -4.23
CA PRO A 230 -15.85 11.38 -4.70
C PRO A 230 -15.10 12.09 -3.58
N GLN A 231 -13.78 11.93 -3.58
CA GLN A 231 -12.88 12.50 -2.59
C GLN A 231 -11.68 13.15 -3.29
N PRO A 232 -11.02 14.15 -2.69
CA PRO A 232 -9.71 14.57 -3.15
C PRO A 232 -8.77 13.37 -3.28
N ALA A 233 -8.06 13.26 -4.39
CA ALA A 233 -7.10 12.17 -4.58
C ALA A 233 -5.98 12.24 -3.52
N PRO A 234 -5.27 11.13 -3.18
CA PRO A 234 -4.15 11.14 -2.22
C PRO A 234 -3.08 12.18 -2.58
N VAL A 235 -2.85 12.42 -3.87
CA VAL A 235 -2.13 13.57 -4.39
C VAL A 235 -3.15 14.43 -5.11
N ASN A 236 -3.76 15.36 -4.36
CA ASN A 236 -4.91 16.15 -4.82
C ASN A 236 -4.55 17.25 -5.82
N LYS A 237 -3.28 17.67 -5.89
CA LYS A 237 -2.80 18.66 -6.87
C LYS A 237 -1.44 18.24 -7.42
N ILE A 238 -1.33 18.17 -8.74
CA ILE A 238 -0.06 17.93 -9.44
C ILE A 238 0.12 19.11 -10.40
N LYS A 239 1.19 19.92 -10.19
CA LYS A 239 1.38 21.20 -10.87
C LYS A 239 0.13 22.06 -10.62
N GLU A 240 -0.54 22.53 -11.68
CA GLU A 240 -1.76 23.33 -11.58
C GLU A 240 -3.05 22.51 -11.77
N THR A 241 -2.98 21.17 -11.75
CA THR A 241 -4.13 20.28 -11.98
C THR A 241 -4.64 19.70 -10.66
N TYR A 242 -5.87 20.01 -10.29
CA TYR A 242 -6.58 19.41 -9.15
C TYR A 242 -7.14 18.05 -9.54
N ARG A 243 -7.20 17.14 -8.57
CA ARG A 243 -7.61 15.76 -8.78
C ARG A 243 -8.55 15.26 -7.69
N TYR A 244 -9.69 14.75 -8.11
CA TYR A 244 -10.62 14.00 -7.28
C TYR A 244 -10.67 12.56 -7.77
N HIS A 245 -10.98 11.64 -6.89
CA HIS A 245 -11.23 10.26 -7.28
C HIS A 245 -12.53 9.73 -6.68
N MET A 246 -13.13 8.77 -7.37
CA MET A 246 -14.27 8.02 -6.91
C MET A 246 -14.00 6.53 -7.08
N MET A 247 -14.33 5.74 -6.07
CA MET A 247 -14.14 4.30 -6.07
C MET A 247 -15.49 3.60 -6.21
N ILE A 248 -15.49 2.52 -6.99
CA ILE A 248 -16.67 1.67 -7.20
C ILE A 248 -16.24 0.22 -6.96
N LYS A 249 -17.04 -0.53 -6.19
CA LYS A 249 -16.94 -1.99 -6.07
C LYS A 249 -18.08 -2.61 -6.88
N CYS A 250 -17.70 -3.24 -7.98
CA CYS A 250 -18.62 -3.86 -8.92
C CYS A 250 -18.68 -5.38 -8.65
N PRO A 251 -19.86 -5.98 -8.34
CA PRO A 251 -19.97 -7.42 -8.20
C PRO A 251 -19.52 -8.14 -9.46
N ARG A 252 -18.74 -9.20 -9.29
CA ARG A 252 -18.28 -10.01 -10.43
C ARG A 252 -19.49 -10.52 -11.26
N GLY A 253 -19.39 -10.37 -12.59
CA GLY A 253 -20.50 -10.69 -13.51
C GLY A 253 -21.46 -9.52 -13.79
N ARG A 254 -21.35 -8.39 -13.06
CA ARG A 254 -22.13 -7.18 -13.31
C ARG A 254 -21.33 -6.06 -13.98
N ARG A 255 -20.07 -6.30 -14.34
CA ARG A 255 -19.18 -5.30 -14.92
C ARG A 255 -19.74 -4.59 -16.15
N GLY A 256 -20.45 -5.31 -17.04
CA GLY A 256 -21.07 -4.73 -18.23
C GLY A 256 -22.06 -3.62 -17.91
N LEU A 257 -22.86 -3.76 -16.83
CA LEU A 257 -23.80 -2.74 -16.38
C LEU A 257 -23.06 -1.44 -15.99
N PHE A 258 -22.00 -1.58 -15.20
CA PHE A 258 -21.20 -0.43 -14.76
C PHE A 258 -20.49 0.25 -15.93
N LEU A 259 -19.87 -0.53 -16.83
CA LEU A 259 -19.19 0.02 -18.00
C LEU A 259 -20.15 0.71 -18.95
N GLY A 260 -21.37 0.20 -19.15
CA GLY A 260 -22.38 0.84 -19.96
C GLY A 260 -22.81 2.21 -19.40
N ALA A 261 -23.03 2.29 -18.06
CA ALA A 261 -23.35 3.55 -17.40
C ALA A 261 -22.18 4.56 -17.50
N LEU A 262 -20.95 4.10 -17.26
CA LEU A 262 -19.75 4.94 -17.37
C LEU A 262 -19.52 5.45 -18.80
N ASP A 263 -19.72 4.60 -19.81
CA ASP A 263 -19.60 5.00 -21.22
C ASP A 263 -20.62 6.06 -21.60
N LYS A 264 -21.87 5.91 -21.14
CA LYS A 264 -22.92 6.92 -21.32
C LYS A 264 -22.49 8.28 -20.75
N LEU A 265 -22.10 8.32 -19.48
CA LEU A 265 -21.67 9.55 -18.81
C LEU A 265 -20.43 10.15 -19.48
N ASN A 266 -19.47 9.32 -19.89
CA ASN A 266 -18.27 9.80 -20.56
C ASN A 266 -18.55 10.45 -21.92
N ARG A 267 -19.52 9.92 -22.69
CA ARG A 267 -19.99 10.54 -23.95
C ARG A 267 -20.68 11.87 -23.68
N GLU A 268 -21.52 11.95 -22.65
CA GLU A 268 -22.20 13.18 -22.22
C GLU A 268 -21.18 14.24 -21.80
N ASN A 269 -20.19 13.86 -20.99
CA ASN A 269 -19.11 14.74 -20.57
C ASN A 269 -18.28 15.27 -21.75
N ASN A 270 -17.89 14.40 -22.69
CA ASN A 270 -17.12 14.79 -23.88
C ASN A 270 -17.90 15.75 -24.80
N ASN A 271 -19.22 15.70 -24.79
CA ASN A 271 -20.09 16.62 -25.53
C ASN A 271 -20.35 17.93 -24.76
N SER A 272 -20.05 17.96 -23.49
CA SER A 272 -20.18 19.16 -22.65
C SER A 272 -18.95 20.08 -22.81
N LYS A 273 -19.13 21.38 -22.51
CA LYS A 273 -18.01 22.33 -22.48
C LYS A 273 -17.20 22.29 -21.19
N THR A 274 -17.34 21.22 -20.39
CA THR A 274 -16.58 21.09 -19.13
C THR A 274 -15.09 20.84 -19.43
N ARG A 275 -14.23 21.53 -18.68
CA ARG A 275 -12.76 21.35 -18.77
C ARG A 275 -12.25 20.28 -17.79
N VAL A 276 -13.12 19.34 -17.39
CA VAL A 276 -12.77 18.26 -16.48
C VAL A 276 -12.52 16.98 -17.26
N ASN A 277 -11.30 16.47 -17.17
CA ASN A 277 -10.95 15.18 -17.74
C ASN A 277 -11.32 14.05 -16.78
N VAL A 278 -11.91 12.97 -17.30
CA VAL A 278 -12.30 11.79 -16.53
C VAL A 278 -11.52 10.57 -17.01
N GLY A 279 -10.67 10.04 -16.13
CA GLY A 279 -9.97 8.79 -16.35
C GLY A 279 -10.69 7.64 -15.67
N ILE A 280 -10.86 6.51 -16.37
CA ILE A 280 -11.49 5.28 -15.86
C ILE A 280 -10.44 4.20 -15.79
N ASP A 281 -10.18 3.68 -14.59
CA ASP A 281 -9.17 2.64 -14.33
C ASP A 281 -9.86 1.43 -13.69
N ILE A 282 -9.82 0.29 -14.40
CA ILE A 282 -10.48 -0.95 -13.97
C ILE A 282 -9.45 -1.85 -13.32
N ASN A 283 -9.73 -2.29 -12.10
CA ASN A 283 -8.84 -3.07 -11.25
C ASN A 283 -7.46 -2.40 -11.10
N PRO A 284 -7.42 -1.15 -10.61
CA PRO A 284 -6.20 -0.36 -10.53
C PRO A 284 -5.09 -1.09 -9.78
N TYR A 285 -3.87 -1.02 -10.30
CA TYR A 285 -2.70 -1.62 -9.67
C TYR A 285 -2.33 -0.93 -8.35
N SER A 286 -2.61 0.36 -8.22
CA SER A 286 -2.39 1.15 -7.01
C SER A 286 -3.54 2.12 -6.77
N PHE A 287 -3.80 2.43 -5.51
CA PHE A 287 -4.79 3.46 -5.11
C PHE A 287 -4.14 4.81 -4.78
N ILE A 288 -2.82 4.84 -4.76
CA ILE A 288 -2.01 6.03 -4.47
C ILE A 288 -1.36 6.55 -5.74
#